data_74adf1a986a15543afd54ecb94929e5b
#
_entry.id   74adf1a986a15543afd54ecb94929e5b
#
_cell.length_a   1.000
_cell.length_b   1.000
_cell.length_c   1.000
_cell.angle_alpha   90.00
_cell.angle_beta   90.00
_cell.angle_gamma   90.00
#
_symmetry.space_group_name_H-M   'P 1'
#
loop_
_entity.id
_entity.type
_entity.pdbx_description
1 polymer ?
#
loop_
_entity_poly.entity_id
_entity_poly.type
_entity_poly.pdbx_seq_one_letter_code
_entity_poly.pdbx_strand_id
1 'polypeptide(L)'
;MFAGSLDFGLGHELDALRDLVCQFSTREILPRASSIDSKNEFPKDLWQKMGNAGLLGVTAPEAYGGAELGYLAHCIIVEEIRRASAAVGLSYGAHSNLCVNQLNRWGSDDQKAKYLPDLISGKKVGSLAMSEAGSGSDVVSMKLKADKRNDRFILNGTKMWITNGPDASTLIVYAKTNQEEGSRGITAFIIEKDTEGFSSSVKLDKLGMRGSNTCELVFDNCEIPFENVLGEVGKGVEVLMSGLDYERVVLAAGPLGIMAAALDVVVPYVHERKQFGKAIGAFQLMQAKLADMYTTFNACRSYVYAVAGACDRGKITRKDSAGCILYSAEKATQIALEAIQCLGGNGYINEYPTGRLLRDAKLYAVSYTHLRAHET
;
A
#
# COMPACT_ATOMS: atom_id res chain seq x y z
N MET A 1 10.42 -4.07 -20.67
CA MET A 1 9.67 -2.98 -20.04
C MET A 1 9.36 -1.91 -21.07
N PHE A 2 8.17 -1.36 -21.04
CA PHE A 2 7.75 -0.28 -21.92
C PHE A 2 8.73 0.90 -21.82
N ALA A 3 9.58 1.07 -22.83
CA ALA A 3 10.54 2.14 -22.93
C ALA A 3 9.84 3.36 -23.56
N GLY A 4 9.84 4.52 -22.89
CA GLY A 4 9.29 5.74 -23.42
C GLY A 4 8.16 6.36 -22.60
N SER A 5 8.30 6.34 -21.27
CA SER A 5 7.45 7.17 -20.41
C SER A 5 7.86 8.65 -20.52
N LEU A 6 6.90 9.53 -20.27
CA LEU A 6 7.13 10.95 -20.10
C LEU A 6 8.27 11.21 -19.09
N ASP A 7 9.24 12.01 -19.45
CA ASP A 7 10.26 12.51 -18.54
C ASP A 7 9.63 13.57 -17.62
N PHE A 8 9.70 13.34 -16.31
CA PHE A 8 9.16 14.24 -15.29
C PHE A 8 10.21 15.22 -14.74
N GLY A 9 11.44 15.15 -15.20
CA GLY A 9 12.53 16.00 -14.73
C GLY A 9 12.79 15.85 -13.23
N LEU A 10 12.73 14.61 -12.71
CA LEU A 10 12.82 14.33 -11.26
C LEU A 10 14.24 14.54 -10.71
N GLY A 11 15.24 14.57 -11.59
CA GLY A 11 16.64 14.69 -11.24
C GLY A 11 17.33 13.35 -11.02
N HIS A 12 18.66 13.39 -11.11
CA HIS A 12 19.52 12.19 -11.14
C HIS A 12 19.30 11.23 -9.96
N GLU A 13 19.07 11.75 -8.76
CA GLU A 13 18.91 10.92 -7.56
C GLU A 13 17.63 10.06 -7.60
N LEU A 14 16.51 10.67 -7.98
CA LEU A 14 15.22 9.94 -8.08
C LEU A 14 15.18 9.02 -9.30
N ASP A 15 15.87 9.39 -10.38
CA ASP A 15 16.01 8.51 -11.56
C ASP A 15 16.88 7.28 -11.21
N ALA A 16 18.00 7.48 -10.51
CA ALA A 16 18.84 6.39 -10.03
C ALA A 16 18.11 5.48 -9.02
N LEU A 17 17.29 6.07 -8.13
CA LEU A 17 16.43 5.31 -7.22
C LEU A 17 15.43 4.45 -8.01
N ARG A 18 14.76 5.01 -9.01
CA ARG A 18 13.85 4.27 -9.89
C ARG A 18 14.54 3.08 -10.54
N ASP A 19 15.72 3.30 -11.12
CA ASP A 19 16.48 2.26 -11.78
C ASP A 19 16.87 1.13 -10.81
N LEU A 20 17.30 1.48 -9.60
CA LEU A 20 17.62 0.52 -8.54
C LEU A 20 16.38 -0.34 -8.20
N VAL A 21 15.25 0.30 -7.93
CA VAL A 21 14.02 -0.42 -7.54
C VAL A 21 13.46 -1.24 -8.69
N CYS A 22 13.55 -0.72 -9.91
CA CYS A 22 13.16 -1.45 -11.13
C CYS A 22 14.00 -2.73 -11.32
N GLN A 23 15.34 -2.64 -11.16
CA GLN A 23 16.23 -3.79 -11.23
C GLN A 23 15.95 -4.80 -10.11
N PHE A 24 15.78 -4.31 -8.88
CA PHE A 24 15.41 -5.16 -7.74
C PHE A 24 14.10 -5.89 -8.01
N SER A 25 13.05 -5.18 -8.41
CA SER A 25 11.72 -5.71 -8.65
C SER A 25 11.71 -6.73 -9.80
N THR A 26 12.45 -6.46 -10.87
CA THR A 26 12.59 -7.37 -12.02
C THR A 26 13.31 -8.67 -11.65
N ARG A 27 14.33 -8.60 -10.78
CA ARG A 27 15.10 -9.77 -10.39
C ARG A 27 14.44 -10.57 -9.27
N GLU A 28 13.92 -9.91 -8.25
CA GLU A 28 13.49 -10.56 -7.01
C GLU A 28 11.98 -10.81 -6.93
N ILE A 29 11.15 -9.99 -7.58
CA ILE A 29 9.69 -10.02 -7.44
C ILE A 29 8.99 -10.56 -8.68
N LEU A 30 9.26 -10.00 -9.85
CA LEU A 30 8.54 -10.29 -11.09
C LEU A 30 8.53 -11.79 -11.45
N PRO A 31 9.64 -12.56 -11.33
CA PRO A 31 9.65 -13.99 -11.67
C PRO A 31 8.75 -14.83 -10.75
N ARG A 32 8.43 -14.32 -9.57
CA ARG A 32 7.59 -15.00 -8.58
C ARG A 32 6.13 -14.56 -8.60
N ALA A 33 5.78 -13.49 -9.33
CA ALA A 33 4.48 -12.84 -9.25
C ALA A 33 3.30 -13.78 -9.54
N SER A 34 3.41 -14.68 -10.51
CA SER A 34 2.38 -15.69 -10.82
C SER A 34 2.24 -16.72 -9.69
N SER A 35 3.35 -17.19 -9.13
CA SER A 35 3.34 -18.14 -8.01
C SER A 35 2.78 -17.52 -6.72
N ILE A 36 3.10 -16.25 -6.45
CA ILE A 36 2.56 -15.48 -5.31
C ILE A 36 1.02 -15.42 -5.40
N ASP A 37 0.49 -15.08 -6.56
CA ASP A 37 -0.95 -15.00 -6.79
C ASP A 37 -1.62 -16.38 -6.69
N SER A 38 -1.12 -17.38 -7.40
CA SER A 38 -1.74 -18.71 -7.47
C SER A 38 -1.73 -19.43 -6.13
N LYS A 39 -0.62 -19.38 -5.38
CA LYS A 39 -0.48 -19.99 -4.06
C LYS A 39 -1.06 -19.15 -2.92
N ASN A 40 -1.35 -17.87 -3.19
CA ASN A 40 -1.75 -16.91 -2.16
C ASN A 40 -0.74 -16.83 -1.01
N GLU A 41 0.57 -16.79 -1.31
CA GLU A 41 1.65 -16.80 -0.31
C GLU A 41 2.64 -15.67 -0.52
N PHE A 42 2.99 -14.97 0.56
CA PHE A 42 4.04 -13.94 0.55
C PHE A 42 5.42 -14.60 0.72
N PRO A 43 6.39 -14.31 -0.17
CA PRO A 43 7.76 -14.81 -0.02
C PRO A 43 8.47 -14.06 1.12
N LYS A 44 8.61 -14.70 2.28
CA LYS A 44 9.14 -14.06 3.51
C LYS A 44 10.56 -13.51 3.38
N ASP A 45 11.38 -14.09 2.50
CA ASP A 45 12.74 -13.61 2.21
C ASP A 45 12.77 -12.20 1.60
N LEU A 46 11.66 -11.76 1.00
CA LEU A 46 11.56 -10.41 0.43
C LEU A 46 11.67 -9.31 1.49
N TRP A 47 11.24 -9.54 2.73
CA TRP A 47 11.37 -8.54 3.79
C TRP A 47 12.83 -8.16 4.01
N GLN A 48 13.69 -9.15 4.23
CA GLN A 48 15.11 -8.91 4.44
C GLN A 48 15.81 -8.36 3.19
N LYS A 49 15.41 -8.83 1.99
CA LYS A 49 15.96 -8.32 0.73
C LYS A 49 15.60 -6.85 0.49
N MET A 50 14.36 -6.45 0.78
CA MET A 50 13.93 -5.05 0.71
C MET A 50 14.65 -4.19 1.77
N GLY A 51 14.82 -4.70 2.99
CA GLY A 51 15.59 -4.04 4.04
C GLY A 51 17.05 -3.80 3.63
N ASN A 52 17.72 -4.84 3.13
CA ASN A 52 19.11 -4.75 2.64
C ASN A 52 19.27 -3.77 1.45
N ALA A 53 18.21 -3.58 0.68
CA ALA A 53 18.16 -2.61 -0.42
C ALA A 53 17.76 -1.19 0.03
N GLY A 54 17.55 -0.95 1.33
CA GLY A 54 17.17 0.36 1.90
C GLY A 54 15.74 0.80 1.60
N LEU A 55 14.87 -0.12 1.19
CA LEU A 55 13.53 0.23 0.69
C LEU A 55 12.47 0.36 1.80
N LEU A 56 12.68 -0.19 3.00
CA LEU A 56 11.65 -0.27 4.03
C LEU A 56 11.53 0.98 4.91
N GLY A 57 12.62 1.76 5.03
CA GLY A 57 12.69 2.96 5.86
C GLY A 57 12.81 4.26 5.09
N VAL A 58 12.10 4.40 3.97
CA VAL A 58 12.28 5.52 3.00
C VAL A 58 12.17 6.88 3.66
N THR A 59 11.15 7.11 4.48
CA THR A 59 10.88 8.39 5.15
C THR A 59 11.43 8.47 6.58
N ALA A 60 12.05 7.39 7.07
CA ALA A 60 12.59 7.35 8.42
C ALA A 60 14.00 7.98 8.46
N PRO A 61 14.40 8.58 9.61
CA PRO A 61 15.71 9.18 9.77
C PRO A 61 16.85 8.18 9.65
N GLU A 62 17.99 8.65 9.15
CA GLU A 62 19.23 7.86 9.05
C GLU A 62 19.70 7.33 10.42
N ALA A 63 19.46 8.08 11.50
CA ALA A 63 19.78 7.67 12.86
C ALA A 63 19.17 6.32 13.28
N TYR A 64 18.07 5.90 12.64
CA TYR A 64 17.42 4.60 12.85
C TYR A 64 17.63 3.62 11.68
N GLY A 65 18.50 3.95 10.74
CA GLY A 65 18.79 3.15 9.54
C GLY A 65 17.88 3.45 8.36
N GLY A 66 17.11 4.53 8.40
CA GLY A 66 16.26 5.00 7.30
C GLY A 66 17.04 5.70 6.20
N ALA A 67 16.36 6.06 5.12
CA ALA A 67 16.95 6.76 3.97
C ALA A 67 16.70 8.28 3.99
N GLU A 68 15.85 8.77 4.87
CA GLU A 68 15.44 10.17 5.02
C GLU A 68 14.99 10.86 3.71
N LEU A 69 14.44 10.05 2.79
CA LEU A 69 13.88 10.52 1.53
C LEU A 69 12.42 10.96 1.71
N GLY A 70 11.93 11.72 0.71
CA GLY A 70 10.56 12.22 0.73
C GLY A 70 9.50 11.23 0.21
N TYR A 71 8.27 11.71 0.17
CA TYR A 71 7.11 10.95 -0.30
C TYR A 71 7.11 10.71 -1.82
N LEU A 72 7.73 11.60 -2.61
CA LEU A 72 7.91 11.37 -4.04
C LEU A 72 8.82 10.16 -4.29
N ALA A 73 9.92 10.05 -3.55
CA ALA A 73 10.78 8.86 -3.56
C ALA A 73 9.99 7.60 -3.16
N HIS A 74 9.18 7.69 -2.12
CA HIS A 74 8.34 6.59 -1.67
C HIS A 74 7.32 6.16 -2.75
N CYS A 75 6.67 7.11 -3.43
CA CYS A 75 5.77 6.82 -4.55
C CYS A 75 6.48 6.10 -5.71
N ILE A 76 7.71 6.50 -6.05
CA ILE A 76 8.51 5.84 -7.08
C ILE A 76 8.78 4.37 -6.70
N ILE A 77 9.18 4.12 -5.45
CA ILE A 77 9.42 2.76 -4.95
C ILE A 77 8.16 1.92 -5.03
N VAL A 78 7.03 2.45 -4.54
CA VAL A 78 5.73 1.76 -4.58
C VAL A 78 5.31 1.43 -6.00
N GLU A 79 5.45 2.36 -6.94
CA GLU A 79 5.13 2.17 -8.36
C GLU A 79 5.91 1.00 -8.95
N GLU A 80 7.24 0.96 -8.80
CA GLU A 80 8.09 -0.06 -9.39
C GLU A 80 7.93 -1.45 -8.73
N ILE A 81 7.75 -1.52 -7.40
CA ILE A 81 7.42 -2.78 -6.73
C ILE A 81 6.08 -3.33 -7.22
N ARG A 82 5.06 -2.48 -7.33
CA ARG A 82 3.71 -2.89 -7.74
C ARG A 82 3.60 -3.21 -9.23
N ARG A 83 4.45 -2.62 -10.05
CA ARG A 83 4.61 -3.01 -11.46
C ARG A 83 5.03 -4.47 -11.58
N ALA A 84 5.89 -4.96 -10.69
CA ALA A 84 6.28 -6.37 -10.65
C ALA A 84 5.22 -7.27 -9.97
N SER A 85 4.69 -6.85 -8.81
CA SER A 85 3.61 -7.53 -8.08
C SER A 85 2.86 -6.56 -7.18
N ALA A 86 1.59 -6.31 -7.51
CA ALA A 86 0.75 -5.43 -6.71
C ALA A 86 0.53 -5.97 -5.29
N ALA A 87 0.46 -7.29 -5.10
CA ALA A 87 0.33 -7.93 -3.80
C ALA A 87 1.56 -7.69 -2.90
N VAL A 88 2.77 -7.83 -3.44
CA VAL A 88 4.02 -7.50 -2.70
C VAL A 88 4.03 -6.02 -2.34
N GLY A 89 3.69 -5.14 -3.29
CA GLY A 89 3.63 -3.71 -3.04
C GLY A 89 2.54 -3.28 -2.06
N LEU A 90 1.44 -4.04 -1.89
CA LEU A 90 0.45 -3.78 -0.85
C LEU A 90 1.02 -4.08 0.54
N SER A 91 1.64 -5.25 0.72
CA SER A 91 2.31 -5.62 1.97
C SER A 91 3.45 -4.66 2.31
N TYR A 92 4.25 -4.27 1.31
CA TYR A 92 5.28 -3.24 1.44
C TYR A 92 4.71 -1.91 1.95
N GLY A 93 3.63 -1.41 1.34
CA GLY A 93 3.00 -0.14 1.73
C GLY A 93 2.42 -0.17 3.14
N ALA A 94 1.79 -1.28 3.54
CA ALA A 94 1.30 -1.46 4.91
C ALA A 94 2.45 -1.44 5.95
N HIS A 95 3.59 -2.01 5.60
CA HIS A 95 4.78 -2.00 6.45
C HIS A 95 5.45 -0.61 6.48
N SER A 96 5.91 -0.13 5.32
CA SER A 96 6.76 1.06 5.22
C SER A 96 5.99 2.37 5.45
N ASN A 97 4.78 2.49 4.88
CA ASN A 97 4.00 3.72 4.99
C ASN A 97 3.05 3.73 6.20
N LEU A 98 2.29 2.65 6.42
CA LEU A 98 1.30 2.65 7.51
C LEU A 98 1.94 2.41 8.87
N CYS A 99 2.95 1.55 8.99
CA CYS A 99 3.58 1.25 10.28
C CYS A 99 4.82 2.10 10.52
N VAL A 100 5.86 1.98 9.69
CA VAL A 100 7.15 2.66 9.88
C VAL A 100 6.99 4.18 9.88
N ASN A 101 6.32 4.74 8.87
CA ASN A 101 6.11 6.18 8.77
C ASN A 101 5.26 6.73 9.94
N GLN A 102 4.26 5.98 10.40
CA GLN A 102 3.42 6.40 11.52
C GLN A 102 4.20 6.41 12.85
N LEU A 103 5.02 5.38 13.08
CA LEU A 103 5.96 5.35 14.22
C LEU A 103 6.97 6.50 14.16
N ASN A 104 7.52 6.77 12.97
CA ASN A 104 8.44 7.88 12.79
C ASN A 104 7.82 9.23 13.13
N ARG A 105 6.55 9.45 12.76
CA ARG A 105 5.84 10.73 12.95
C ARG A 105 5.36 10.97 14.38
N TRP A 106 4.94 9.92 15.08
CA TRP A 106 4.22 10.01 16.35
C TRP A 106 4.89 9.29 17.53
N GLY A 107 5.87 8.44 17.26
CA GLY A 107 6.59 7.74 18.30
C GLY A 107 7.49 8.66 19.12
N SER A 108 7.62 8.36 20.41
CA SER A 108 8.68 8.94 21.24
C SER A 108 10.05 8.47 20.75
N ASP A 109 11.13 9.12 21.16
CA ASP A 109 12.48 8.72 20.77
C ASP A 109 12.80 7.29 21.24
N ASP A 110 12.33 6.89 22.43
CA ASP A 110 12.46 5.52 22.94
C ASP A 110 11.70 4.51 22.08
N GLN A 111 10.46 4.84 21.67
CA GLN A 111 9.67 4.00 20.78
C GLN A 111 10.32 3.87 19.40
N LYS A 112 10.81 4.97 18.83
CA LYS A 112 11.56 4.95 17.55
C LYS A 112 12.81 4.09 17.64
N ALA A 113 13.62 4.29 18.69
CA ALA A 113 14.85 3.51 18.91
C ALA A 113 14.56 2.02 19.11
N LYS A 114 13.46 1.68 19.78
CA LYS A 114 13.05 0.29 20.03
C LYS A 114 12.55 -0.43 18.76
N TYR A 115 11.75 0.23 17.93
CA TYR A 115 11.00 -0.44 16.87
C TYR A 115 11.54 -0.21 15.45
N LEU A 116 12.00 1.01 15.13
CA LEU A 116 12.35 1.36 13.74
C LEU A 116 13.51 0.52 13.18
N PRO A 117 14.63 0.25 13.87
CA PRO A 117 15.75 -0.47 13.27
C PRO A 117 15.39 -1.88 12.79
N ASP A 118 14.64 -2.65 13.58
CA ASP A 118 14.21 -4.01 13.21
C ASP A 118 13.17 -4.00 12.07
N LEU A 119 12.31 -2.99 12.02
CA LEU A 119 11.36 -2.80 10.93
C LEU A 119 12.07 -2.38 9.64
N ILE A 120 12.97 -1.42 9.70
CA ILE A 120 13.69 -0.89 8.53
C ILE A 120 14.62 -1.94 7.91
N SER A 121 15.26 -2.78 8.73
CA SER A 121 16.08 -3.89 8.24
C SER A 121 15.27 -5.06 7.66
N GLY A 122 13.95 -5.08 7.84
CA GLY A 122 13.09 -6.19 7.42
C GLY A 122 13.17 -7.43 8.31
N LYS A 123 13.83 -7.34 9.46
CA LYS A 123 13.89 -8.40 10.48
C LYS A 123 12.53 -8.58 11.15
N LYS A 124 11.79 -7.49 11.36
CA LYS A 124 10.40 -7.47 11.83
C LYS A 124 9.47 -6.89 10.77
N VAL A 125 8.22 -7.34 10.76
CA VAL A 125 7.18 -6.88 9.86
C VAL A 125 6.21 -5.97 10.61
N GLY A 126 5.86 -4.85 9.98
CA GLY A 126 4.91 -3.89 10.52
C GLY A 126 3.53 -3.99 9.88
N SER A 127 2.51 -3.64 10.67
CA SER A 127 1.11 -3.55 10.23
C SER A 127 0.39 -2.38 10.91
N LEU A 128 -0.78 -2.00 10.37
CA LEU A 128 -1.68 -1.04 11.00
C LEU A 128 -3.10 -1.58 10.99
N ALA A 129 -3.79 -1.48 12.13
CA ALA A 129 -5.11 -2.02 12.36
C ALA A 129 -6.11 -0.95 12.81
N MET A 130 -6.91 -0.43 11.87
CA MET A 130 -7.98 0.54 12.15
C MET A 130 -9.37 -0.05 11.93
N SER A 131 -9.59 -0.77 10.84
CA SER A 131 -10.91 -1.24 10.39
C SER A 131 -11.45 -2.39 11.23
N GLU A 132 -12.77 -2.45 11.35
CA GLU A 132 -13.54 -3.53 11.95
C GLU A 132 -14.63 -4.01 10.99
N ALA A 133 -15.19 -5.19 11.20
CA ALA A 133 -16.26 -5.73 10.35
C ALA A 133 -17.47 -4.79 10.23
N GLY A 134 -17.78 -4.04 11.29
CA GLY A 134 -18.85 -3.06 11.34
C GLY A 134 -18.40 -1.60 11.15
N SER A 135 -17.11 -1.34 10.90
CA SER A 135 -16.54 0.02 10.85
C SER A 135 -15.36 0.07 9.87
N GLY A 136 -15.69 0.20 8.59
CA GLY A 136 -14.73 0.35 7.48
C GLY A 136 -14.51 1.82 7.13
N SER A 137 -15.35 2.39 6.23
CA SER A 137 -15.27 3.81 5.86
C SER A 137 -15.51 4.75 7.04
N ASP A 138 -16.47 4.42 7.90
CA ASP A 138 -16.69 5.11 9.17
C ASP A 138 -15.81 4.52 10.28
N VAL A 139 -14.50 4.69 10.13
CA VAL A 139 -13.51 4.11 11.03
C VAL A 139 -13.59 4.66 12.46
N VAL A 140 -14.11 5.86 12.65
CA VAL A 140 -14.27 6.48 13.99
C VAL A 140 -15.38 5.83 14.82
N SER A 141 -16.28 5.07 14.18
CA SER A 141 -17.31 4.25 14.82
C SER A 141 -16.80 2.89 15.30
N MET A 142 -15.48 2.68 15.34
CA MET A 142 -14.86 1.45 15.86
C MET A 142 -15.34 1.12 17.28
N LYS A 143 -15.33 -0.18 17.60
CA LYS A 143 -15.85 -0.72 18.87
C LYS A 143 -14.80 -1.43 19.72
N LEU A 144 -13.60 -1.71 19.19
CA LEU A 144 -12.49 -2.26 19.99
C LEU A 144 -12.25 -1.37 21.20
N LYS A 145 -12.40 -1.94 22.42
CA LYS A 145 -12.24 -1.20 23.67
C LYS A 145 -10.83 -1.29 24.21
N ALA A 146 -10.40 -0.24 24.90
CA ALA A 146 -9.16 -0.22 25.66
C ALA A 146 -9.45 0.39 27.05
N ASP A 147 -9.75 -0.48 28.01
CA ASP A 147 -10.07 -0.09 29.38
C ASP A 147 -8.78 0.20 30.16
N LYS A 148 -8.64 1.41 30.74
CA LYS A 148 -7.47 1.78 31.56
C LYS A 148 -7.51 1.07 32.91
N ARG A 149 -6.43 0.35 33.24
CA ARG A 149 -6.23 -0.27 34.55
C ARG A 149 -4.82 0.03 35.07
N ASN A 150 -4.72 0.89 36.08
CA ASN A 150 -3.45 1.33 36.65
C ASN A 150 -2.50 1.90 35.57
N ASP A 151 -1.39 1.22 35.32
CA ASP A 151 -0.31 1.54 34.40
C ASP A 151 -0.42 0.90 33.00
N ARG A 152 -1.60 0.32 32.68
CA ARG A 152 -1.82 -0.41 31.41
C ARG A 152 -3.23 -0.21 30.88
N PHE A 153 -3.43 -0.67 29.64
CA PHE A 153 -4.74 -0.77 29.00
C PHE A 153 -5.07 -2.23 28.70
N ILE A 154 -6.34 -2.61 28.89
CA ILE A 154 -6.86 -3.94 28.54
C ILE A 154 -7.70 -3.79 27.28
N LEU A 155 -7.24 -4.40 26.19
CA LEU A 155 -7.94 -4.37 24.92
C LEU A 155 -8.85 -5.59 24.75
N ASN A 156 -10.11 -5.33 24.32
CA ASN A 156 -11.09 -6.37 24.04
C ASN A 156 -11.89 -6.06 22.77
N GLY A 157 -11.90 -6.98 21.81
CA GLY A 157 -12.59 -6.87 20.53
C GLY A 157 -11.79 -7.40 19.35
N THR A 158 -12.14 -6.97 18.14
CA THR A 158 -11.48 -7.46 16.91
C THR A 158 -11.19 -6.33 15.92
N LYS A 159 -10.23 -6.57 15.02
CA LYS A 159 -9.96 -5.76 13.83
C LYS A 159 -10.05 -6.64 12.58
N MET A 160 -10.53 -6.11 11.47
CA MET A 160 -10.80 -6.88 10.25
C MET A 160 -10.07 -6.34 9.03
N TRP A 161 -9.72 -7.23 8.10
CA TRP A 161 -9.01 -6.96 6.85
C TRP A 161 -7.61 -6.37 7.04
N ILE A 162 -6.89 -6.83 8.06
CA ILE A 162 -5.59 -6.26 8.41
C ILE A 162 -4.48 -6.86 7.55
N THR A 163 -3.93 -6.04 6.67
CA THR A 163 -2.78 -6.39 5.81
C THR A 163 -1.54 -6.62 6.67
N ASN A 164 -0.78 -7.65 6.36
CA ASN A 164 0.35 -8.16 7.13
C ASN A 164 -0.01 -8.69 8.53
N GLY A 165 -1.28 -8.68 8.94
CA GLY A 165 -1.71 -9.14 10.26
C GLY A 165 -1.13 -10.50 10.69
N PRO A 166 -1.14 -11.54 9.82
CA PRO A 166 -0.57 -12.85 10.16
C PRO A 166 0.95 -12.85 10.36
N ASP A 167 1.66 -11.92 9.70
CA ASP A 167 3.13 -11.88 9.66
C ASP A 167 3.72 -10.80 10.58
N ALA A 168 2.92 -9.82 10.99
CA ALA A 168 3.38 -8.64 11.72
C ALA A 168 3.94 -8.99 13.08
N SER A 169 5.11 -8.43 13.38
CA SER A 169 5.75 -8.46 14.71
C SER A 169 5.40 -7.22 15.53
N THR A 170 5.09 -6.10 14.85
CA THR A 170 4.76 -4.81 15.45
C THR A 170 3.54 -4.24 14.74
N LEU A 171 2.51 -3.88 15.49
CA LEU A 171 1.26 -3.37 14.95
C LEU A 171 0.90 -2.02 15.58
N ILE A 172 0.41 -1.09 14.76
CA ILE A 172 -0.26 0.11 15.25
C ILE A 172 -1.75 -0.18 15.25
N VAL A 173 -2.38 -0.12 16.43
CA VAL A 173 -3.79 -0.46 16.63
C VAL A 173 -4.54 0.71 17.24
N TYR A 174 -5.70 1.04 16.69
CA TYR A 174 -6.58 2.08 17.20
C TYR A 174 -7.73 1.46 17.98
N ALA A 175 -7.98 1.95 19.22
CA ALA A 175 -9.03 1.44 20.09
C ALA A 175 -9.71 2.58 20.86
N LYS A 176 -10.93 2.34 21.33
CA LYS A 176 -11.71 3.27 22.16
C LYS A 176 -11.27 3.19 23.61
N THR A 177 -10.64 4.25 24.11
CA THR A 177 -10.35 4.45 25.55
C THR A 177 -11.49 5.16 26.27
N ASN A 178 -12.33 5.90 25.54
CA ASN A 178 -13.58 6.46 26.04
C ASN A 178 -14.66 6.37 24.96
N GLN A 179 -15.73 5.61 25.22
CA GLN A 179 -16.79 5.41 24.22
C GLN A 179 -17.73 6.61 24.08
N GLU A 180 -17.87 7.42 25.12
CA GLU A 180 -18.80 8.56 25.16
C GLU A 180 -18.26 9.78 24.41
N GLU A 181 -16.94 9.86 24.23
CA GLU A 181 -16.28 10.99 23.56
C GLU A 181 -16.18 10.86 22.02
N GLY A 182 -16.85 9.88 21.41
CA GLY A 182 -16.88 9.72 19.96
C GLY A 182 -15.46 9.58 19.39
N SER A 183 -15.07 10.45 18.47
CA SER A 183 -13.74 10.45 17.84
C SER A 183 -12.61 10.81 18.80
N ARG A 184 -12.86 11.65 19.81
CA ARG A 184 -11.88 12.04 20.84
C ARG A 184 -11.60 10.93 21.84
N GLY A 185 -12.41 9.89 21.88
CA GLY A 185 -12.20 8.72 22.72
C GLY A 185 -11.32 7.65 22.10
N ILE A 186 -10.65 7.90 20.98
CA ILE A 186 -9.77 6.91 20.30
C ILE A 186 -8.31 7.17 20.68
N THR A 187 -7.58 6.10 20.96
CA THR A 187 -6.14 6.08 21.24
C THR A 187 -5.43 5.12 20.28
N ALA A 188 -4.21 5.47 19.88
CA ALA A 188 -3.34 4.60 19.10
C ALA A 188 -2.38 3.85 20.03
N PHE A 189 -2.15 2.56 19.76
CA PHE A 189 -1.29 1.68 20.55
C PHE A 189 -0.29 0.96 19.67
N ILE A 190 0.92 0.73 20.19
CA ILE A 190 1.90 -0.18 19.61
C ILE A 190 1.72 -1.55 20.27
N ILE A 191 1.43 -2.57 19.46
CA ILE A 191 1.23 -3.94 19.94
C ILE A 191 2.30 -4.84 19.35
N GLU A 192 2.93 -5.65 20.18
CA GLU A 192 3.89 -6.66 19.78
C GLU A 192 3.18 -8.01 19.59
N LYS A 193 3.65 -8.82 18.65
CA LYS A 193 3.00 -10.09 18.30
C LYS A 193 2.81 -11.05 19.49
N ASP A 194 3.78 -11.07 20.40
CA ASP A 194 3.81 -11.99 21.52
C ASP A 194 3.08 -11.45 22.77
N THR A 195 2.32 -10.35 22.62
CA THR A 195 1.52 -9.78 23.71
C THR A 195 0.41 -10.78 24.13
N GLU A 196 0.30 -11.05 25.43
CA GLU A 196 -0.74 -11.92 25.97
C GLU A 196 -2.14 -11.40 25.63
N GLY A 197 -3.04 -12.27 25.22
CA GLY A 197 -4.39 -11.92 24.78
C GLY A 197 -4.48 -11.40 23.34
N PHE A 198 -3.37 -11.26 22.60
CA PHE A 198 -3.37 -10.92 21.17
C PHE A 198 -3.23 -12.16 20.31
N SER A 199 -4.04 -12.26 19.24
CA SER A 199 -3.90 -13.30 18.22
C SER A 199 -4.36 -12.82 16.84
N SER A 200 -3.87 -13.49 15.81
CA SER A 200 -4.31 -13.31 14.42
C SER A 200 -5.04 -14.57 13.94
N SER A 201 -6.17 -14.38 13.24
CA SER A 201 -6.93 -15.49 12.66
C SER A 201 -6.27 -16.04 11.38
N VAL A 202 -6.91 -17.06 10.80
CA VAL A 202 -6.51 -17.60 9.49
C VAL A 202 -6.60 -16.50 8.42
N LYS A 203 -5.62 -16.50 7.51
CA LYS A 203 -5.60 -15.51 6.42
C LYS A 203 -6.82 -15.65 5.50
N LEU A 204 -7.35 -14.51 5.09
CA LEU A 204 -8.49 -14.42 4.19
C LEU A 204 -8.11 -14.82 2.76
N ASP A 205 -8.99 -15.55 2.09
CA ASP A 205 -8.92 -15.77 0.65
C ASP A 205 -9.58 -14.59 -0.07
N LYS A 206 -8.82 -13.88 -0.92
CA LYS A 206 -9.23 -12.62 -1.55
C LYS A 206 -9.35 -12.75 -3.05
N LEU A 207 -10.16 -11.89 -3.65
CA LEU A 207 -10.30 -11.77 -5.10
C LEU A 207 -8.97 -11.47 -5.79
N GLY A 208 -8.26 -10.45 -5.32
CA GLY A 208 -6.96 -9.97 -5.80
C GLY A 208 -6.00 -9.70 -4.64
N MET A 209 -4.84 -9.13 -4.96
CA MET A 209 -3.76 -8.94 -4.00
C MET A 209 -3.41 -10.23 -3.25
N ARG A 210 -3.55 -11.36 -3.94
CA ARG A 210 -3.25 -12.70 -3.41
C ARG A 210 -1.75 -12.79 -3.17
N GLY A 211 -1.39 -13.29 -1.99
CA GLY A 211 -0.02 -13.25 -1.49
C GLY A 211 0.28 -12.05 -0.57
N SER A 212 -0.57 -11.03 -0.53
CA SER A 212 -0.56 -10.05 0.56
C SER A 212 -1.40 -10.57 1.71
N ASN A 213 -0.76 -11.15 2.72
CA ASN A 213 -1.46 -11.81 3.82
C ASN A 213 -2.34 -10.82 4.60
N THR A 214 -3.60 -11.17 4.78
CA THR A 214 -4.63 -10.31 5.39
C THR A 214 -5.49 -11.17 6.30
N CYS A 215 -5.79 -10.73 7.51
CA CYS A 215 -6.60 -11.48 8.46
C CYS A 215 -7.45 -10.59 9.36
N GLU A 216 -8.23 -11.23 10.21
CA GLU A 216 -8.80 -10.65 11.42
C GLU A 216 -7.78 -10.72 12.55
N LEU A 217 -7.75 -9.68 13.40
CA LEU A 217 -7.02 -9.66 14.66
C LEU A 217 -7.99 -9.76 15.82
N VAL A 218 -7.63 -10.52 16.84
CA VAL A 218 -8.44 -10.76 18.04
C VAL A 218 -7.69 -10.30 19.28
N PHE A 219 -8.36 -9.55 20.12
CA PHE A 219 -7.88 -9.03 21.40
C PHE A 219 -8.82 -9.55 22.50
N ASP A 220 -8.32 -10.41 23.35
CA ASP A 220 -9.04 -11.00 24.48
C ASP A 220 -8.26 -10.75 25.77
N ASN A 221 -8.69 -9.76 26.54
CA ASN A 221 -7.98 -9.26 27.71
C ASN A 221 -6.50 -8.95 27.42
N CYS A 222 -6.24 -8.36 26.24
CA CYS A 222 -4.89 -8.07 25.77
C CYS A 222 -4.30 -6.90 26.56
N GLU A 223 -3.27 -7.15 27.34
CA GLU A 223 -2.64 -6.16 28.25
C GLU A 223 -1.56 -5.35 27.54
N ILE A 224 -1.75 -4.04 27.46
CA ILE A 224 -0.82 -3.11 26.81
C ILE A 224 -0.27 -2.11 27.84
N PRO A 225 1.05 -2.04 28.04
CA PRO A 225 1.67 -1.05 28.92
C PRO A 225 1.38 0.37 28.46
N PHE A 226 1.33 1.31 29.40
CA PHE A 226 1.08 2.74 29.09
C PHE A 226 2.14 3.34 28.15
N GLU A 227 3.37 2.88 28.23
CA GLU A 227 4.48 3.28 27.37
C GLU A 227 4.31 2.89 25.89
N ASN A 228 3.38 1.98 25.58
CA ASN A 228 3.03 1.57 24.22
C ASN A 228 1.90 2.44 23.62
N VAL A 229 1.45 3.49 24.29
CA VAL A 229 0.57 4.50 23.66
C VAL A 229 1.38 5.25 22.61
N LEU A 230 0.87 5.29 21.37
CA LEU A 230 1.47 6.07 20.29
C LEU A 230 0.85 7.46 20.24
N GLY A 231 1.65 8.48 20.51
CA GLY A 231 1.17 9.84 20.73
C GLY A 231 0.56 10.00 22.13
N GLU A 232 -0.67 10.53 22.23
CA GLU A 232 -1.36 10.81 23.49
C GLU A 232 -2.68 10.03 23.59
N VAL A 233 -3.11 9.73 24.83
CA VAL A 233 -4.42 9.14 25.11
C VAL A 233 -5.53 10.07 24.62
N GLY A 234 -6.51 9.53 23.87
CA GLY A 234 -7.61 10.31 23.29
C GLY A 234 -7.26 11.06 22.00
N LYS A 235 -6.00 11.05 21.57
CA LYS A 235 -5.53 11.71 20.34
C LYS A 235 -5.33 10.75 19.14
N GLY A 236 -5.81 9.53 19.25
CA GLY A 236 -5.64 8.51 18.21
C GLY A 236 -6.20 8.92 16.85
N VAL A 237 -7.25 9.73 16.80
CA VAL A 237 -7.79 10.25 15.53
C VAL A 237 -6.82 11.24 14.88
N GLU A 238 -6.11 12.06 15.63
CA GLU A 238 -5.09 12.97 15.08
C GLU A 238 -3.94 12.16 14.47
N VAL A 239 -3.48 11.11 15.17
CA VAL A 239 -2.50 10.15 14.66
C VAL A 239 -2.98 9.53 13.37
N LEU A 240 -4.21 8.99 13.36
CA LEU A 240 -4.80 8.30 12.21
C LEU A 240 -4.96 9.23 10.99
N MET A 241 -5.66 10.36 11.16
CA MET A 241 -6.01 11.25 10.05
C MET A 241 -4.79 11.91 9.43
N SER A 242 -3.81 12.32 10.24
CA SER A 242 -2.54 12.86 9.71
C SER A 242 -1.78 11.82 8.89
N GLY A 243 -1.88 10.54 9.23
CA GLY A 243 -1.26 9.45 8.47
C GLY A 243 -1.99 9.17 7.16
N LEU A 244 -3.33 9.22 7.17
CA LEU A 244 -4.15 8.90 6.01
C LEU A 244 -3.92 9.84 4.81
N ASP A 245 -3.65 11.12 5.04
CA ASP A 245 -3.38 12.06 3.95
C ASP A 245 -2.12 11.66 3.17
N TYR A 246 -1.05 11.26 3.86
CA TYR A 246 0.17 10.74 3.23
C TYR A 246 -0.01 9.33 2.67
N GLU A 247 -0.78 8.49 3.37
CA GLU A 247 -1.09 7.13 2.92
C GLU A 247 -1.80 7.13 1.58
N ARG A 248 -2.80 8.00 1.39
CA ARG A 248 -3.52 8.15 0.13
C ARG A 248 -2.59 8.46 -1.04
N VAL A 249 -1.63 9.35 -0.84
CA VAL A 249 -0.67 9.74 -1.89
C VAL A 249 0.27 8.57 -2.23
N VAL A 250 0.86 7.94 -1.23
CA VAL A 250 1.77 6.81 -1.43
C VAL A 250 1.02 5.62 -2.03
N LEU A 251 -0.22 5.36 -1.57
CA LEU A 251 -1.05 4.29 -2.11
C LEU A 251 -1.47 4.57 -3.56
N ALA A 252 -1.67 5.85 -3.95
CA ALA A 252 -2.02 6.24 -5.32
C ALA A 252 -0.94 5.87 -6.36
N ALA A 253 0.30 5.68 -5.94
CA ALA A 253 1.36 5.15 -6.79
C ALA A 253 1.17 3.66 -7.15
N GLY A 254 0.34 2.95 -6.39
CA GLY A 254 0.04 1.54 -6.67
C GLY A 254 -0.72 1.31 -7.98
N PRO A 255 -1.83 1.99 -8.21
CA PRO A 255 -2.50 2.02 -9.51
C PRO A 255 -1.56 2.33 -10.68
N LEU A 256 -0.57 3.24 -10.51
CA LEU A 256 0.43 3.54 -11.54
C LEU A 256 1.24 2.31 -11.91
N GLY A 257 1.72 1.55 -10.92
CA GLY A 257 2.45 0.30 -11.15
C GLY A 257 1.64 -0.73 -11.93
N ILE A 258 0.33 -0.89 -11.62
CA ILE A 258 -0.56 -1.80 -12.35
C ILE A 258 -0.77 -1.32 -13.80
N MET A 259 -0.98 -0.01 -14.01
CA MET A 259 -1.11 0.56 -15.36
C MET A 259 0.14 0.35 -16.20
N ALA A 260 1.32 0.58 -15.62
CA ALA A 260 2.61 0.32 -16.26
C ALA A 260 2.78 -1.17 -16.61
N ALA A 261 2.44 -2.07 -15.69
CA ALA A 261 2.48 -3.52 -15.95
C ALA A 261 1.52 -3.94 -17.07
N ALA A 262 0.34 -3.33 -17.15
CA ALA A 262 -0.60 -3.58 -18.24
C ALA A 262 -0.02 -3.16 -19.60
N LEU A 263 0.62 -1.99 -19.68
CA LEU A 263 1.30 -1.52 -20.89
C LEU A 263 2.51 -2.40 -21.25
N ASP A 264 3.28 -2.90 -20.26
CA ASP A 264 4.39 -3.83 -20.49
C ASP A 264 3.94 -5.13 -21.17
N VAL A 265 2.72 -5.56 -20.92
CA VAL A 265 2.14 -6.77 -21.53
C VAL A 265 1.51 -6.46 -22.89
N VAL A 266 0.73 -5.40 -22.98
CA VAL A 266 -0.07 -5.09 -24.18
C VAL A 266 0.80 -4.64 -25.34
N VAL A 267 1.76 -3.74 -25.09
CA VAL A 267 2.54 -3.11 -26.18
C VAL A 267 3.32 -4.15 -27.01
N PRO A 268 4.15 -5.04 -26.45
CA PRO A 268 4.82 -6.05 -27.24
C PRO A 268 3.83 -7.02 -27.89
N TYR A 269 2.78 -7.43 -27.18
CA TYR A 269 1.79 -8.36 -27.70
C TYR A 269 1.12 -7.86 -28.98
N VAL A 270 0.67 -6.61 -29.03
CA VAL A 270 -0.02 -6.07 -30.22
C VAL A 270 0.90 -5.88 -31.43
N HIS A 271 2.22 -5.81 -31.21
CA HIS A 271 3.22 -5.76 -32.28
C HIS A 271 3.57 -7.14 -32.83
N GLU A 272 3.52 -8.16 -31.99
CA GLU A 272 3.87 -9.56 -32.37
C GLU A 272 2.67 -10.34 -32.91
N ARG A 273 1.49 -10.20 -32.27
CA ARG A 273 0.27 -10.91 -32.66
C ARG A 273 -0.25 -10.44 -34.00
N LYS A 274 -0.41 -11.38 -34.93
CA LYS A 274 -0.94 -11.10 -36.29
C LYS A 274 -2.32 -11.68 -36.48
N GLN A 275 -3.21 -10.92 -37.07
CA GLN A 275 -4.50 -11.35 -37.61
C GLN A 275 -4.80 -10.57 -38.90
N PHE A 276 -5.55 -11.18 -39.82
CA PHE A 276 -5.86 -10.58 -41.11
C PHE A 276 -4.60 -10.14 -41.88
N GLY A 277 -3.51 -10.92 -41.77
CA GLY A 277 -2.26 -10.70 -42.48
C GLY A 277 -1.33 -9.63 -41.90
N LYS A 278 -1.65 -8.95 -40.81
CA LYS A 278 -0.81 -7.90 -40.20
C LYS A 278 -0.85 -7.92 -38.68
N ALA A 279 0.10 -7.23 -38.05
CA ALA A 279 0.11 -7.06 -36.60
C ALA A 279 -1.19 -6.38 -36.13
N ILE A 280 -1.76 -6.82 -35.00
CA ILE A 280 -3.02 -6.25 -34.52
C ILE A 280 -2.89 -4.79 -34.10
N GLY A 281 -1.70 -4.34 -33.69
CA GLY A 281 -1.39 -2.94 -33.43
C GLY A 281 -1.48 -2.02 -34.66
N ALA A 282 -1.57 -2.58 -35.87
CA ALA A 282 -1.78 -1.79 -37.11
C ALA A 282 -3.26 -1.44 -37.34
N PHE A 283 -4.18 -1.96 -36.53
CA PHE A 283 -5.60 -1.59 -36.64
C PHE A 283 -5.89 -0.30 -35.85
N GLN A 284 -6.63 0.64 -36.43
CA GLN A 284 -6.92 1.95 -35.84
C GLN A 284 -7.61 1.84 -34.47
N LEU A 285 -8.55 0.90 -34.29
CA LEU A 285 -9.23 0.69 -33.00
C LEU A 285 -8.25 0.22 -31.90
N MET A 286 -7.21 -0.54 -32.27
CA MET A 286 -6.17 -0.95 -31.32
C MET A 286 -5.24 0.23 -31.00
N GLN A 287 -4.89 1.04 -32.00
CA GLN A 287 -4.09 2.25 -31.81
C GLN A 287 -4.80 3.26 -30.88
N ALA A 288 -6.13 3.42 -31.02
CA ALA A 288 -6.92 4.26 -30.14
C ALA A 288 -6.85 3.77 -28.68
N LYS A 289 -7.00 2.45 -28.43
CA LYS A 289 -6.87 1.87 -27.08
C LYS A 289 -5.49 2.12 -26.47
N LEU A 290 -4.42 1.92 -27.24
CA LEU A 290 -3.05 2.21 -26.77
C LEU A 290 -2.84 3.67 -26.43
N ALA A 291 -3.36 4.58 -27.26
CA ALA A 291 -3.29 6.01 -27.03
C ALA A 291 -4.03 6.42 -25.73
N ASP A 292 -5.24 5.89 -25.51
CA ASP A 292 -6.03 6.13 -24.32
C ASP A 292 -5.34 5.59 -23.06
N MET A 293 -4.81 4.36 -23.12
CA MET A 293 -4.07 3.75 -22.01
C MET A 293 -2.84 4.57 -21.64
N TYR A 294 -2.04 4.96 -22.62
CA TYR A 294 -0.82 5.76 -22.43
C TYR A 294 -1.11 7.15 -21.85
N THR A 295 -2.08 7.85 -22.46
CA THR A 295 -2.47 9.19 -22.00
C THR A 295 -3.01 9.17 -20.58
N THR A 296 -3.88 8.20 -20.28
CA THR A 296 -4.46 8.02 -18.94
C THR A 296 -3.39 7.71 -17.90
N PHE A 297 -2.44 6.82 -18.22
CA PHE A 297 -1.32 6.50 -17.33
C PHE A 297 -0.49 7.74 -17.01
N ASN A 298 -0.08 8.52 -18.04
CA ASN A 298 0.72 9.72 -17.80
C ASN A 298 -0.04 10.82 -17.05
N ALA A 299 -1.34 10.99 -17.31
CA ALA A 299 -2.17 11.92 -16.56
C ALA A 299 -2.25 11.55 -15.07
N CYS A 300 -2.47 10.26 -14.76
CA CYS A 300 -2.47 9.77 -13.38
C CYS A 300 -1.11 9.97 -12.71
N ARG A 301 -0.02 9.63 -13.41
CA ARG A 301 1.35 9.74 -12.91
C ARG A 301 1.72 11.19 -12.62
N SER A 302 1.38 12.11 -13.52
CA SER A 302 1.59 13.55 -13.33
C SER A 302 0.88 14.07 -12.08
N TYR A 303 -0.38 13.64 -11.87
CA TYR A 303 -1.15 14.07 -10.71
C TYR A 303 -0.57 13.51 -9.42
N VAL A 304 -0.28 12.21 -9.34
CA VAL A 304 0.30 11.57 -8.14
C VAL A 304 1.65 12.20 -7.80
N TYR A 305 2.53 12.41 -8.78
CA TYR A 305 3.85 12.99 -8.54
C TYR A 305 3.78 14.46 -8.10
N ALA A 306 2.86 15.23 -8.66
CA ALA A 306 2.64 16.60 -8.24
C ALA A 306 2.21 16.70 -6.78
N VAL A 307 1.28 15.81 -6.35
CA VAL A 307 0.80 15.74 -4.97
C VAL A 307 1.89 15.19 -4.04
N ALA A 308 2.66 14.18 -4.46
CA ALA A 308 3.79 13.65 -3.68
C ALA A 308 4.87 14.71 -3.44
N GLY A 309 5.23 15.48 -4.46
CA GLY A 309 6.13 16.63 -4.31
C GLY A 309 5.56 17.74 -3.43
N ALA A 310 4.23 17.92 -3.39
CA ALA A 310 3.60 18.83 -2.43
C ALA A 310 3.71 18.31 -0.99
N CYS A 311 3.65 16.99 -0.77
CA CYS A 311 3.94 16.39 0.55
C CYS A 311 5.34 16.75 1.03
N ASP A 312 6.34 16.62 0.16
CA ASP A 312 7.75 16.89 0.50
C ASP A 312 7.99 18.36 0.87
N ARG A 313 7.17 19.25 0.31
CA ARG A 313 7.21 20.69 0.66
C ARG A 313 6.28 21.08 1.83
N GLY A 314 5.63 20.13 2.49
CA GLY A 314 4.65 20.39 3.55
C GLY A 314 3.39 21.14 3.09
N LYS A 315 3.04 21.04 1.79
CA LYS A 315 1.90 21.76 1.17
C LYS A 315 0.79 20.82 0.69
N ILE A 316 0.71 19.64 1.30
CA ILE A 316 -0.37 18.68 1.00
C ILE A 316 -1.72 19.21 1.48
N THR A 317 -2.77 18.96 0.69
CA THR A 317 -4.16 19.15 1.12
C THR A 317 -4.90 17.81 1.13
N ARG A 318 -5.89 17.68 1.99
CA ARG A 318 -6.75 16.48 2.02
C ARG A 318 -7.45 16.25 0.68
N LYS A 319 -7.87 17.30 0.00
CA LYS A 319 -8.53 17.23 -1.30
C LYS A 319 -7.61 16.66 -2.37
N ASP A 320 -6.35 17.09 -2.41
CA ASP A 320 -5.39 16.63 -3.41
C ASP A 320 -5.01 15.17 -3.17
N SER A 321 -4.79 14.77 -1.90
CA SER A 321 -4.49 13.38 -1.55
C SER A 321 -5.66 12.44 -1.85
N ALA A 322 -6.90 12.86 -1.55
CA ALA A 322 -8.10 12.10 -1.90
C ALA A 322 -8.33 12.03 -3.41
N GLY A 323 -8.15 13.16 -4.11
CA GLY A 323 -8.33 13.25 -5.56
C GLY A 323 -7.38 12.36 -6.35
N CYS A 324 -6.09 12.33 -5.98
CA CYS A 324 -5.10 11.55 -6.72
C CYS A 324 -5.34 10.04 -6.58
N ILE A 325 -5.68 9.53 -5.39
CA ILE A 325 -5.99 8.10 -5.22
C ILE A 325 -7.33 7.73 -5.90
N LEU A 326 -8.36 8.54 -5.76
CA LEU A 326 -9.65 8.30 -6.38
C LEU A 326 -9.51 8.16 -7.90
N TYR A 327 -8.85 9.12 -8.54
CA TYR A 327 -8.68 9.13 -9.99
C TYR A 327 -7.82 7.97 -10.47
N SER A 328 -6.64 7.76 -9.88
CA SER A 328 -5.72 6.69 -10.30
C SER A 328 -6.30 5.29 -10.07
N ALA A 329 -7.05 5.06 -8.97
CA ALA A 329 -7.69 3.79 -8.67
C ALA A 329 -8.73 3.37 -9.72
N GLU A 330 -9.59 4.32 -10.14
CA GLU A 330 -10.59 4.06 -11.18
C GLU A 330 -9.94 3.81 -12.54
N LYS A 331 -8.93 4.64 -12.88
CA LYS A 331 -8.22 4.53 -14.16
C LYS A 331 -7.41 3.24 -14.29
N ALA A 332 -6.81 2.75 -13.21
CA ALA A 332 -6.11 1.47 -13.22
C ALA A 332 -7.07 0.30 -13.53
N THR A 333 -8.28 0.31 -12.99
CA THR A 333 -9.29 -0.70 -13.30
C THR A 333 -9.70 -0.65 -14.79
N GLN A 334 -9.87 0.56 -15.34
CA GLN A 334 -10.18 0.74 -16.78
C GLN A 334 -9.04 0.23 -17.67
N ILE A 335 -7.80 0.60 -17.37
CA ILE A 335 -6.63 0.15 -18.15
C ILE A 335 -6.45 -1.37 -18.04
N ALA A 336 -6.67 -1.98 -16.89
CA ALA A 336 -6.60 -3.43 -16.74
C ALA A 336 -7.66 -4.17 -17.56
N LEU A 337 -8.88 -3.63 -17.67
CA LEU A 337 -9.93 -4.14 -18.57
C LEU A 337 -9.53 -4.02 -20.04
N GLU A 338 -8.98 -2.87 -20.44
CA GLU A 338 -8.50 -2.67 -21.80
C GLU A 338 -7.31 -3.60 -22.15
N ALA A 339 -6.46 -3.90 -21.18
CA ALA A 339 -5.37 -4.87 -21.37
C ALA A 339 -5.90 -6.27 -21.71
N ILE A 340 -6.94 -6.74 -20.99
CA ILE A 340 -7.63 -8.00 -21.33
C ILE A 340 -8.21 -7.92 -22.73
N GLN A 341 -8.89 -6.84 -23.07
CA GLN A 341 -9.51 -6.64 -24.38
C GLN A 341 -8.48 -6.64 -25.52
N CYS A 342 -7.32 -6.00 -25.33
CA CYS A 342 -6.25 -5.97 -26.33
C CYS A 342 -5.64 -7.35 -26.61
N LEU A 343 -5.57 -8.23 -25.62
CA LEU A 343 -5.07 -9.59 -25.79
C LEU A 343 -6.14 -10.58 -26.33
N GLY A 344 -7.42 -10.18 -26.31
CA GLY A 344 -8.53 -11.05 -26.73
C GLY A 344 -8.62 -12.32 -25.86
N GLY A 345 -8.77 -13.50 -26.47
CA GLY A 345 -8.84 -14.77 -25.74
C GLY A 345 -7.64 -15.02 -24.82
N ASN A 346 -6.45 -14.63 -25.24
CA ASN A 346 -5.23 -14.73 -24.41
C ASN A 346 -5.28 -13.82 -23.16
N GLY A 347 -5.99 -12.72 -23.22
CA GLY A 347 -6.22 -11.87 -22.03
C GLY A 347 -7.14 -12.48 -20.99
N TYR A 348 -7.90 -13.51 -21.37
CA TYR A 348 -8.88 -14.17 -20.50
C TYR A 348 -8.39 -15.47 -19.86
N ILE A 349 -7.16 -15.88 -20.15
CA ILE A 349 -6.53 -17.08 -19.57
C ILE A 349 -5.42 -16.68 -18.59
N ASN A 350 -5.19 -17.52 -17.57
CA ASN A 350 -4.25 -17.22 -16.47
C ASN A 350 -2.76 -17.33 -16.84
N GLU A 351 -2.42 -17.77 -18.05
CA GLU A 351 -1.06 -17.76 -18.59
C GLU A 351 -0.56 -16.33 -18.85
N TYR A 352 -1.48 -15.39 -19.07
CA TYR A 352 -1.18 -13.97 -19.16
C TYR A 352 -1.57 -13.25 -17.86
N PRO A 353 -0.81 -12.21 -17.43
CA PRO A 353 -1.02 -11.58 -16.14
C PRO A 353 -2.24 -10.63 -16.09
N THR A 354 -2.92 -10.39 -17.20
CA THR A 354 -4.00 -9.40 -17.34
C THR A 354 -5.16 -9.63 -16.35
N GLY A 355 -5.56 -10.88 -16.14
CA GLY A 355 -6.60 -11.24 -15.16
C GLY A 355 -6.16 -10.91 -13.72
N ARG A 356 -4.89 -11.17 -13.36
CA ARG A 356 -4.33 -10.79 -12.08
C ARG A 356 -4.31 -9.28 -11.91
N LEU A 357 -3.83 -8.53 -12.91
CA LEU A 357 -3.79 -7.06 -12.88
C LEU A 357 -5.18 -6.45 -12.65
N LEU A 358 -6.22 -7.00 -13.27
CA LEU A 358 -7.59 -6.54 -13.05
C LEU A 358 -8.08 -6.82 -11.62
N ARG A 359 -7.86 -8.04 -11.11
CA ARG A 359 -8.23 -8.41 -9.74
C ARG A 359 -7.52 -7.54 -8.70
N ASP A 360 -6.24 -7.26 -8.94
CA ASP A 360 -5.43 -6.41 -8.07
C ASP A 360 -5.84 -4.94 -8.14
N ALA A 361 -6.13 -4.41 -9.34
CA ALA A 361 -6.58 -3.02 -9.52
C ALA A 361 -7.88 -2.73 -8.76
N LYS A 362 -8.78 -3.72 -8.68
CA LYS A 362 -10.09 -3.54 -8.05
C LYS A 362 -10.01 -3.17 -6.57
N LEU A 363 -8.97 -3.61 -5.85
CA LEU A 363 -8.78 -3.28 -4.43
C LEU A 363 -8.79 -1.77 -4.19
N TYR A 364 -8.11 -1.00 -5.03
CA TYR A 364 -7.97 0.45 -4.83
C TYR A 364 -9.31 1.18 -4.94
N ALA A 365 -10.15 0.77 -5.89
CA ALA A 365 -11.50 1.33 -6.02
C ALA A 365 -12.40 0.95 -4.83
N VAL A 366 -12.25 -0.27 -4.28
CA VAL A 366 -13.03 -0.73 -3.11
C VAL A 366 -12.59 -0.02 -1.84
N SER A 367 -11.29 0.13 -1.61
CA SER A 367 -10.75 0.74 -0.38
C SER A 367 -11.15 2.21 -0.21
N TYR A 368 -11.50 2.90 -1.31
CA TYR A 368 -11.89 4.31 -1.30
C TYR A 368 -13.31 4.55 -1.83
N THR A 369 -14.19 3.60 -1.64
CA THR A 369 -15.59 3.62 -2.14
C THR A 369 -16.35 4.91 -1.77
N HIS A 370 -16.14 5.43 -0.57
CA HIS A 370 -16.89 6.56 -0.03
C HIS A 370 -16.13 7.90 -0.06
N LEU A 371 -14.94 7.98 -0.65
CA LEU A 371 -14.22 9.25 -0.79
C LEU A 371 -15.02 10.34 -1.50
N ARG A 372 -15.80 9.96 -2.51
CA ARG A 372 -16.69 10.90 -3.22
C ARG A 372 -17.74 11.55 -2.34
N ALA A 373 -18.16 10.90 -1.26
CA ALA A 373 -19.25 11.36 -0.41
C ALA A 373 -18.81 12.29 0.74
N HIS A 374 -17.54 12.22 1.16
CA HIS A 374 -17.08 12.84 2.40
C HIS A 374 -15.95 13.87 2.25
N GLU A 375 -15.31 13.97 1.09
CA GLU A 375 -14.08 14.76 0.93
C GLU A 375 -14.09 15.73 -0.27
N THR A 376 -15.18 15.75 -1.04
CA THR A 376 -15.47 16.75 -2.08
C THR A 376 -16.59 17.68 -1.63
#